data_2893077235faa76cfb920644b5c2b764
#
_entry.id   2893077235faa76cfb920644b5c2b764
#
_cell.length_a   1.000
_cell.length_b   1.000
_cell.length_c   1.000
_cell.angle_alpha   90.00
_cell.angle_beta   90.00
_cell.angle_gamma   90.00
#
_symmetry.space_group_name_H-M   'P 1'
#
loop_
_entity.id
_entity.type
_entity.pdbx_description
1 polymer ?
#
loop_
_entity_poly.entity_id
_entity_poly.type
_entity_poly.pdbx_seq_one_letter_code
_entity_poly.pdbx_strand_id
1 'polypeptide(L)'
;MGHTINNKTAIVTGASKGVGYATVKLLSESGYKVIAVSRDLSKVSGLVGDNVEVYQMDITNANEIKKFYDKYKDITLDLLVNNAGGGSAPTSIINETMDNFRRAYDINVSGPMYLSQLFVPCMKKSDSATIIFISSLGGKFPYRSGGNYTNAKRGMMALVDTMRLEFPEYGIKVTEICPGTIDTQEEKRDIALTAEDMAESIRWVASLPKHVNINHIEINHILSGK
;
A
#
# COMPACT_ATOMS: atom_id res chain seq x y z
N MET A 1 -18.17 -12.62 15.56
CA MET A 1 -17.78 -11.84 16.77
C MET A 1 -16.87 -10.74 16.30
N GLY A 2 -17.36 -9.48 16.27
CA GLY A 2 -16.55 -8.33 15.84
C GLY A 2 -15.51 -8.02 16.91
N HIS A 3 -14.25 -8.27 16.63
CA HIS A 3 -13.18 -7.73 17.46
C HIS A 3 -13.21 -6.21 17.31
N THR A 4 -13.58 -5.51 18.36
CA THR A 4 -13.49 -4.05 18.42
C THR A 4 -12.01 -3.68 18.34
N ILE A 5 -11.61 -3.08 17.22
CA ILE A 5 -10.22 -2.68 16.94
C ILE A 5 -9.99 -1.28 17.54
N ASN A 6 -10.16 -1.15 18.86
CA ASN A 6 -9.95 0.13 19.54
C ASN A 6 -8.45 0.38 19.75
N ASN A 7 -7.99 1.57 19.40
CA ASN A 7 -6.63 2.10 19.61
C ASN A 7 -5.49 1.56 18.72
N LYS A 8 -5.75 0.90 17.60
CA LYS A 8 -4.70 0.56 16.64
C LYS A 8 -4.38 1.74 15.73
N THR A 9 -3.12 1.86 15.34
CA THR A 9 -2.65 2.90 14.43
C THR A 9 -2.29 2.33 13.06
N ALA A 10 -2.76 2.97 12.01
CA ALA A 10 -2.44 2.63 10.63
C ALA A 10 -1.80 3.81 9.89
N ILE A 11 -0.85 3.52 9.01
CA ILE A 11 -0.33 4.45 7.99
C ILE A 11 -0.78 3.92 6.63
N VAL A 12 -1.39 4.79 5.81
CA VAL A 12 -1.81 4.47 4.44
C VAL A 12 -1.19 5.45 3.47
N THR A 13 -0.35 4.98 2.56
CA THR A 13 0.25 5.81 1.51
C THR A 13 -0.62 5.86 0.26
N GLY A 14 -0.57 6.96 -0.50
CA GLY A 14 -1.40 7.13 -1.69
C GLY A 14 -2.89 7.32 -1.38
N ALA A 15 -3.20 8.01 -0.28
CA ALA A 15 -4.55 8.16 0.27
C ALA A 15 -5.48 9.10 -0.52
N SER A 16 -5.01 9.76 -1.60
CA SER A 16 -5.75 10.83 -2.28
C SER A 16 -6.92 10.35 -3.15
N LYS A 17 -6.94 9.08 -3.56
CA LYS A 17 -7.97 8.50 -4.43
C LYS A 17 -7.96 6.97 -4.38
N GLY A 18 -8.99 6.37 -4.99
CA GLY A 18 -9.07 4.93 -5.23
C GLY A 18 -8.89 4.09 -3.98
N VAL A 19 -8.10 3.04 -4.09
CA VAL A 19 -7.87 2.06 -2.99
C VAL A 19 -7.39 2.71 -1.71
N GLY A 20 -6.42 3.64 -1.79
CA GLY A 20 -5.89 4.31 -0.60
C GLY A 20 -6.95 5.12 0.14
N TYR A 21 -7.79 5.87 -0.59
CA TYR A 21 -8.88 6.66 -0.02
C TYR A 21 -9.93 5.76 0.66
N ALA A 22 -10.39 4.71 -0.05
CA ALA A 22 -11.36 3.74 0.49
C ALA A 22 -10.80 3.01 1.72
N THR A 23 -9.49 2.66 1.69
CA THR A 23 -8.82 2.03 2.83
C THR A 23 -8.79 2.94 4.06
N VAL A 24 -8.43 4.22 3.90
CA VAL A 24 -8.42 5.17 5.04
C VAL A 24 -9.81 5.28 5.65
N LYS A 25 -10.84 5.46 4.81
CA LYS A 25 -12.24 5.55 5.26
C LYS A 25 -12.64 4.31 6.05
N LEU A 26 -12.46 3.13 5.48
CA LEU A 26 -12.87 1.86 6.10
C LEU A 26 -12.11 1.57 7.40
N LEU A 27 -10.80 1.84 7.45
CA LEU A 27 -10.00 1.63 8.66
C LEU A 27 -10.42 2.60 9.77
N SER A 28 -10.68 3.86 9.45
CA SER A 28 -11.18 4.85 10.42
C SER A 28 -12.54 4.43 10.99
N GLU A 29 -13.48 4.03 10.14
CA GLU A 29 -14.79 3.49 10.53
C GLU A 29 -14.66 2.19 11.37
N SER A 30 -13.57 1.44 11.17
CA SER A 30 -13.25 0.24 11.95
C SER A 30 -12.53 0.52 13.28
N GLY A 31 -12.31 1.80 13.63
CA GLY A 31 -11.73 2.21 14.92
C GLY A 31 -10.20 2.37 14.92
N TYR A 32 -9.54 2.36 13.76
CA TYR A 32 -8.13 2.71 13.66
C TYR A 32 -7.93 4.23 13.77
N LYS A 33 -6.82 4.64 14.38
CA LYS A 33 -6.22 5.95 14.12
C LYS A 33 -5.43 5.85 12.83
N VAL A 34 -5.77 6.64 11.82
CA VAL A 34 -5.17 6.54 10.49
C VAL A 34 -4.36 7.78 10.15
N ILE A 35 -3.10 7.59 9.78
CA ILE A 35 -2.27 8.63 9.18
C ILE A 35 -2.34 8.43 7.67
N ALA A 36 -3.10 9.30 7.00
CA ALA A 36 -3.32 9.27 5.57
C ALA A 36 -2.24 10.10 4.85
N VAL A 37 -1.40 9.44 4.07
CA VAL A 37 -0.26 10.07 3.40
C VAL A 37 -0.56 10.28 1.92
N SER A 38 -0.42 11.53 1.46
CA SER A 38 -0.65 11.92 0.07
C SER A 38 0.28 13.06 -0.35
N ARG A 39 0.56 13.20 -1.65
CA ARG A 39 1.27 14.35 -2.21
C ARG A 39 0.37 15.60 -2.27
N ASP A 40 -0.93 15.40 -2.40
CA ASP A 40 -1.92 16.46 -2.54
C ASP A 40 -2.97 16.34 -1.43
N LEU A 41 -2.91 17.25 -0.47
CA LEU A 41 -3.80 17.28 0.68
C LEU A 41 -5.22 17.75 0.33
N SER A 42 -5.40 18.51 -0.75
CA SER A 42 -6.73 18.99 -1.15
C SER A 42 -7.71 17.84 -1.45
N LYS A 43 -7.16 16.70 -1.89
CA LYS A 43 -7.93 15.50 -2.24
C LYS A 43 -8.23 14.58 -1.05
N VAL A 44 -7.67 14.86 0.12
CA VAL A 44 -7.89 14.07 1.36
C VAL A 44 -8.60 14.87 2.44
N SER A 45 -8.97 16.12 2.16
CA SER A 45 -9.66 16.99 3.13
C SER A 45 -10.98 16.41 3.64
N GLY A 46 -11.70 15.65 2.81
CA GLY A 46 -12.93 14.95 3.20
C GLY A 46 -12.72 13.72 4.11
N LEU A 47 -11.47 13.30 4.34
CA LEU A 47 -11.12 12.21 5.25
C LEU A 47 -10.75 12.69 6.65
N VAL A 48 -10.49 14.00 6.82
CA VAL A 48 -10.08 14.55 8.11
C VAL A 48 -11.20 14.40 9.15
N GLY A 49 -10.89 13.84 10.28
CA GLY A 49 -11.83 13.60 11.38
C GLY A 49 -11.07 13.18 12.65
N ASP A 50 -11.80 12.85 13.70
CA ASP A 50 -11.21 12.53 15.02
C ASP A 50 -10.18 11.39 14.95
N ASN A 51 -10.34 10.47 14.01
CA ASN A 51 -9.47 9.30 13.85
C ASN A 51 -8.56 9.37 12.61
N VAL A 52 -8.57 10.47 11.83
CA VAL A 52 -7.75 10.57 10.60
C VAL A 52 -6.91 11.84 10.63
N GLU A 53 -5.61 11.68 10.66
CA GLU A 53 -4.63 12.73 10.41
C GLU A 53 -4.11 12.62 8.97
N VAL A 54 -3.96 13.75 8.27
CA VAL A 54 -3.40 13.80 6.92
C VAL A 54 -1.98 14.36 6.94
N TYR A 55 -1.10 13.78 6.12
CA TYR A 55 0.29 14.22 6.01
C TYR A 55 0.72 14.30 4.54
N GLN A 56 1.36 15.43 4.18
CA GLN A 56 1.89 15.61 2.83
C GLN A 56 3.28 15.00 2.71
N MET A 57 3.44 14.06 1.76
CA MET A 57 4.72 13.42 1.48
C MET A 57 4.76 12.84 0.06
N ASP A 58 5.86 13.06 -0.64
CA ASP A 58 6.21 12.29 -1.83
C ASP A 58 7.04 11.07 -1.41
N ILE A 59 6.49 9.88 -1.65
CA ILE A 59 7.14 8.59 -1.32
C ILE A 59 8.46 8.38 -2.09
N THR A 60 8.73 9.15 -3.13
CA THR A 60 10.00 9.09 -3.89
C THR A 60 11.09 9.98 -3.28
N ASN A 61 10.75 10.80 -2.28
CA ASN A 61 11.68 11.72 -1.63
C ASN A 61 12.13 11.18 -0.28
N ALA A 62 13.35 10.65 -0.21
CA ALA A 62 13.91 10.07 1.01
C ALA A 62 13.97 11.05 2.20
N ASN A 63 14.19 12.36 1.95
CA ASN A 63 14.21 13.37 3.00
C ASN A 63 12.81 13.62 3.57
N GLU A 64 11.77 13.58 2.74
CA GLU A 64 10.38 13.70 3.21
C GLU A 64 9.96 12.47 4.01
N ILE A 65 10.34 11.27 3.55
CA ILE A 65 10.11 10.02 4.32
C ILE A 65 10.79 10.09 5.69
N LYS A 66 12.04 10.58 5.74
CA LYS A 66 12.76 10.73 7.00
C LYS A 66 12.11 11.73 7.94
N LYS A 67 11.66 12.90 7.44
CA LYS A 67 10.92 13.90 8.21
C LYS A 67 9.59 13.33 8.74
N PHE A 68 8.90 12.56 7.91
CA PHE A 68 7.67 11.87 8.30
C PHE A 68 7.94 10.90 9.45
N TYR A 69 8.96 10.05 9.33
CA TYR A 69 9.36 9.15 10.41
C TYR A 69 9.71 9.93 11.69
N ASP A 70 10.51 10.99 11.60
CA ASP A 70 10.92 11.78 12.78
C ASP A 70 9.74 12.38 13.54
N LYS A 71 8.66 12.74 12.83
CA LYS A 71 7.40 13.21 13.44
C LYS A 71 6.66 12.09 14.17
N TYR A 72 6.69 10.85 13.64
CA TYR A 72 5.85 9.75 14.14
C TYR A 72 6.64 8.59 14.78
N LYS A 73 7.96 8.72 15.00
CA LYS A 73 8.83 7.65 15.55
C LYS A 73 8.41 7.11 16.92
N ASP A 74 7.60 7.85 17.66
CA ASP A 74 7.21 7.46 19.03
C ASP A 74 5.88 6.70 19.10
N ILE A 75 5.13 6.60 17.99
CA ILE A 75 3.86 5.85 17.95
C ILE A 75 4.09 4.34 18.06
N THR A 76 3.04 3.61 18.44
CA THR A 76 2.90 2.18 18.14
C THR A 76 2.20 2.05 16.79
N LEU A 77 2.83 1.37 15.83
CA LEU A 77 2.29 1.19 14.48
C LEU A 77 1.84 -0.26 14.29
N ASP A 78 0.54 -0.46 14.08
CA ASP A 78 -0.06 -1.78 13.90
C ASP A 78 -0.19 -2.19 12.43
N LEU A 79 -0.38 -1.21 11.55
CA LEU A 79 -0.60 -1.46 10.12
C LEU A 79 0.12 -0.41 9.26
N LEU A 80 0.94 -0.88 8.33
CA LEU A 80 1.50 -0.05 7.26
C LEU A 80 0.97 -0.53 5.91
N VAL A 81 0.22 0.32 5.20
CA VAL A 81 -0.28 0.02 3.86
C VAL A 81 0.52 0.81 2.83
N ASN A 82 1.45 0.11 2.17
CA ASN A 82 2.20 0.61 1.02
C ASN A 82 1.31 0.52 -0.23
N ASN A 83 0.41 1.50 -0.38
CA ASN A 83 -0.52 1.59 -1.51
C ASN A 83 -0.08 2.63 -2.56
N ALA A 84 0.70 3.65 -2.18
CA ALA A 84 1.26 4.58 -3.16
C ALA A 84 2.01 3.79 -4.24
N GLY A 85 1.64 4.01 -5.49
CA GLY A 85 2.22 3.29 -6.61
C GLY A 85 1.73 3.84 -7.94
N GLY A 86 2.23 3.27 -9.01
CA GLY A 86 1.86 3.64 -10.37
C GLY A 86 3.04 3.53 -11.33
N GLY A 87 2.79 3.88 -12.58
CA GLY A 87 3.77 4.00 -13.65
C GLY A 87 3.53 5.29 -14.42
N SER A 88 4.35 5.55 -15.42
CA SER A 88 4.05 6.53 -16.47
C SER A 88 2.96 5.99 -17.41
N ALA A 89 2.54 6.80 -18.37
CA ALA A 89 1.68 6.32 -19.45
C ALA A 89 2.27 5.04 -20.09
N PRO A 90 1.42 4.08 -20.50
CA PRO A 90 1.89 2.86 -21.15
C PRO A 90 2.80 3.16 -22.33
N THR A 91 4.01 2.60 -22.32
CA THR A 91 4.99 2.82 -23.37
C THR A 91 5.77 1.54 -23.66
N SER A 92 6.21 1.34 -24.91
CA SER A 92 7.04 0.19 -25.24
C SER A 92 8.43 0.34 -24.63
N ILE A 93 9.10 -0.77 -24.34
CA ILE A 93 10.43 -0.76 -23.73
C ILE A 93 11.47 -0.01 -24.63
N ILE A 94 11.28 -0.04 -25.93
CA ILE A 94 12.14 0.66 -26.90
C ILE A 94 12.06 2.20 -26.72
N ASN A 95 10.89 2.71 -26.34
CA ASN A 95 10.63 4.15 -26.19
C ASN A 95 10.64 4.59 -24.72
N GLU A 96 10.95 3.67 -23.77
CA GLU A 96 10.98 3.98 -22.36
C GLU A 96 12.18 4.88 -22.02
N THR A 97 11.96 5.87 -21.15
CA THR A 97 13.03 6.74 -20.68
C THR A 97 13.58 6.25 -19.35
N MET A 98 14.87 6.48 -19.12
CA MET A 98 15.49 6.13 -17.83
C MET A 98 14.84 6.86 -16.66
N ASP A 99 14.36 8.09 -16.85
CA ASP A 99 13.71 8.87 -15.79
C ASP A 99 12.36 8.27 -15.40
N ASN A 100 11.53 7.89 -16.39
CA ASN A 100 10.27 7.19 -16.12
C ASN A 100 10.50 5.84 -15.45
N PHE A 101 11.52 5.09 -15.90
CA PHE A 101 11.88 3.80 -15.35
C PHE A 101 12.32 3.92 -13.89
N ARG A 102 13.24 4.85 -13.59
CA ARG A 102 13.69 5.14 -12.22
C ARG A 102 12.54 5.58 -11.33
N ARG A 103 11.72 6.53 -11.82
CA ARG A 103 10.57 7.01 -11.06
C ARG A 103 9.58 5.90 -10.72
N ALA A 104 9.33 4.96 -11.65
CA ALA A 104 8.48 3.80 -11.37
C ALA A 104 9.08 2.91 -10.27
N TYR A 105 10.40 2.71 -10.26
CA TYR A 105 11.08 2.00 -9.18
C TYR A 105 11.02 2.75 -7.86
N ASP A 106 11.24 4.06 -7.87
CA ASP A 106 11.23 4.86 -6.65
C ASP A 106 9.87 4.84 -5.96
N ILE A 107 8.78 4.97 -6.72
CA ILE A 107 7.43 5.00 -6.14
C ILE A 107 6.94 3.62 -5.70
N ASN A 108 7.34 2.53 -6.40
CA ASN A 108 6.83 1.19 -6.12
C ASN A 108 7.78 0.33 -5.26
N VAL A 109 9.07 0.61 -5.25
CA VAL A 109 10.09 -0.24 -4.61
C VAL A 109 10.89 0.53 -3.56
N SER A 110 11.70 1.53 -3.99
CA SER A 110 12.67 2.19 -3.11
C SER A 110 11.99 2.95 -1.97
N GLY A 111 10.98 3.74 -2.28
CA GLY A 111 10.24 4.52 -1.27
C GLY A 111 9.50 3.66 -0.27
N PRO A 112 8.65 2.70 -0.69
CA PRO A 112 8.00 1.74 0.21
C PRO A 112 8.98 0.92 1.04
N MET A 113 10.11 0.50 0.48
CA MET A 113 11.18 -0.18 1.21
C MET A 113 11.71 0.70 2.33
N TYR A 114 12.11 1.94 2.00
CA TYR A 114 12.71 2.85 2.99
C TYR A 114 11.71 3.26 4.07
N LEU A 115 10.46 3.53 3.72
CA LEU A 115 9.39 3.79 4.69
C LEU A 115 9.21 2.61 5.64
N SER A 116 9.10 1.39 5.11
CA SER A 116 8.94 0.17 5.92
C SER A 116 10.12 -0.05 6.85
N GLN A 117 11.35 0.12 6.37
CA GLN A 117 12.58 -0.01 7.16
C GLN A 117 12.59 0.95 8.35
N LEU A 118 12.28 2.23 8.12
CA LEU A 118 12.30 3.23 9.19
C LEU A 118 11.25 2.93 10.28
N PHE A 119 10.07 2.41 9.91
CA PHE A 119 8.99 2.18 10.87
C PHE A 119 9.08 0.82 11.60
N VAL A 120 10.07 -0.03 11.34
CA VAL A 120 10.30 -1.27 12.12
C VAL A 120 10.31 -1.03 13.63
N PRO A 121 11.00 -0.01 14.19
CA PRO A 121 10.98 0.23 15.64
C PRO A 121 9.59 0.57 16.20
N CYS A 122 8.75 1.26 15.42
CA CYS A 122 7.38 1.57 15.80
C CYS A 122 6.48 0.34 15.76
N MET A 123 6.69 -0.53 14.76
CA MET A 123 5.93 -1.77 14.56
C MET A 123 6.28 -2.84 15.61
N LYS A 124 7.52 -2.90 16.06
CA LYS A 124 7.95 -3.79 17.17
C LYS A 124 7.23 -3.54 18.49
N LYS A 125 6.61 -2.36 18.67
CA LYS A 125 5.79 -2.03 19.84
C LYS A 125 4.39 -2.63 19.78
N SER A 126 3.94 -3.07 18.60
CA SER A 126 2.62 -3.65 18.40
C SER A 126 2.60 -5.14 18.74
N ASP A 127 1.47 -5.60 19.29
CA ASP A 127 1.24 -7.04 19.54
C ASP A 127 1.02 -7.84 18.24
N SER A 128 0.65 -7.18 17.14
CA SER A 128 0.35 -7.84 15.86
C SER A 128 0.51 -6.87 14.69
N ALA A 129 1.76 -6.47 14.42
CA ALA A 129 2.08 -5.58 13.32
C ALA A 129 1.97 -6.27 11.95
N THR A 130 1.48 -5.52 10.97
CA THR A 130 1.35 -6.01 9.58
C THR A 130 1.78 -4.93 8.59
N ILE A 131 2.60 -5.31 7.60
CA ILE A 131 2.87 -4.50 6.41
C ILE A 131 2.13 -5.12 5.24
N ILE A 132 1.36 -4.30 4.52
CA ILE A 132 0.67 -4.71 3.30
C ILE A 132 1.20 -3.92 2.13
N PHE A 133 1.61 -4.60 1.07
CA PHE A 133 2.00 -4.00 -0.21
C PHE A 133 0.89 -4.22 -1.24
N ILE A 134 0.44 -3.15 -1.88
CA ILE A 134 -0.50 -3.24 -3.00
C ILE A 134 0.31 -3.33 -4.29
N SER A 135 0.44 -4.55 -4.78
CA SER A 135 1.13 -4.88 -6.01
C SER A 135 0.17 -4.86 -7.21
N SER A 136 0.30 -5.78 -8.11
CA SER A 136 -0.57 -5.94 -9.29
C SER A 136 -0.33 -7.30 -9.94
N LEU A 137 -1.34 -7.88 -10.55
CA LEU A 137 -1.14 -9.00 -11.46
C LEU A 137 -0.25 -8.64 -12.66
N GLY A 138 -0.15 -7.37 -13.05
CA GLY A 138 0.80 -6.88 -14.04
C GLY A 138 2.28 -7.13 -13.68
N GLY A 139 2.62 -7.23 -12.39
CA GLY A 139 3.95 -7.66 -11.94
C GLY A 139 4.21 -9.15 -12.15
N LYS A 140 3.16 -9.98 -12.11
CA LYS A 140 3.24 -11.43 -12.33
C LYS A 140 3.11 -11.81 -13.81
N PHE A 141 2.17 -11.18 -14.50
CA PHE A 141 1.86 -11.41 -15.91
C PHE A 141 2.15 -10.14 -16.71
N PRO A 142 3.35 -10.04 -17.33
CA PRO A 142 3.71 -8.86 -18.10
C PRO A 142 2.84 -8.72 -19.35
N TYR A 143 2.62 -7.49 -19.76
CA TYR A 143 1.84 -7.14 -20.94
C TYR A 143 2.56 -6.11 -21.82
N ARG A 144 2.14 -6.01 -23.08
CA ARG A 144 2.70 -5.04 -24.02
C ARG A 144 2.54 -3.61 -23.47
N SER A 145 3.57 -2.78 -23.63
CA SER A 145 3.61 -1.40 -23.16
C SER A 145 3.52 -1.22 -21.63
N GLY A 146 3.65 -2.30 -20.85
CA GLY A 146 3.72 -2.27 -19.40
C GLY A 146 5.11 -1.97 -18.83
N GLY A 147 6.10 -1.65 -19.68
CA GLY A 147 7.54 -1.62 -19.42
C GLY A 147 7.96 -1.21 -18.00
N ASN A 148 7.85 0.07 -17.64
CA ASN A 148 8.30 0.54 -16.32
C ASN A 148 7.42 0.00 -15.17
N TYR A 149 6.10 0.00 -15.35
CA TYR A 149 5.15 -0.44 -14.32
C TYR A 149 5.30 -1.92 -13.98
N THR A 150 5.30 -2.79 -14.99
CA THR A 150 5.44 -4.25 -14.84
C THR A 150 6.74 -4.62 -14.14
N ASN A 151 7.86 -3.98 -14.55
CA ASN A 151 9.16 -4.21 -13.94
C ASN A 151 9.20 -3.73 -12.48
N ALA A 152 8.66 -2.56 -12.19
CA ALA A 152 8.63 -2.03 -10.83
C ALA A 152 7.75 -2.89 -9.91
N LYS A 153 6.57 -3.35 -10.38
CA LYS A 153 5.71 -4.25 -9.61
C LYS A 153 6.35 -5.62 -9.41
N ARG A 154 7.11 -6.13 -10.37
CA ARG A 154 7.91 -7.35 -10.19
C ARG A 154 9.04 -7.14 -9.18
N GLY A 155 9.70 -5.98 -9.21
CA GLY A 155 10.69 -5.60 -8.21
C GLY A 155 10.10 -5.50 -6.80
N MET A 156 8.88 -4.95 -6.67
CA MET A 156 8.14 -4.95 -5.41
C MET A 156 7.89 -6.37 -4.89
N MET A 157 7.46 -7.31 -5.74
CA MET A 157 7.27 -8.72 -5.36
C MET A 157 8.53 -9.31 -4.74
N ALA A 158 9.69 -9.13 -5.40
CA ALA A 158 10.97 -9.63 -4.91
C ALA A 158 11.36 -8.97 -3.56
N LEU A 159 11.11 -7.67 -3.40
CA LEU A 159 11.32 -6.96 -2.13
C LEU A 159 10.46 -7.56 -1.02
N VAL A 160 9.17 -7.77 -1.28
CA VAL A 160 8.22 -8.34 -0.31
C VAL A 160 8.62 -9.78 0.07
N ASP A 161 9.08 -10.59 -0.88
CA ASP A 161 9.58 -11.94 -0.61
C ASP A 161 10.77 -11.92 0.37
N THR A 162 11.72 -10.99 0.16
CA THR A 162 12.86 -10.80 1.07
C THR A 162 12.40 -10.33 2.45
N MET A 163 11.50 -9.33 2.51
CA MET A 163 10.99 -8.83 3.79
C MET A 163 10.23 -9.92 4.58
N ARG A 164 9.56 -10.86 3.92
CA ARG A 164 8.92 -12.01 4.58
C ARG A 164 9.92 -12.97 5.26
N LEU A 165 11.15 -13.01 4.78
CA LEU A 165 12.21 -13.83 5.43
C LEU A 165 12.83 -13.11 6.63
N GLU A 166 12.93 -11.79 6.58
CA GLU A 166 13.66 -11.00 7.57
C GLU A 166 12.76 -10.43 8.69
N PHE A 167 11.56 -9.97 8.37
CA PHE A 167 10.71 -9.21 9.30
C PHE A 167 10.00 -10.05 10.39
N PRO A 168 9.75 -11.36 10.22
CA PRO A 168 9.19 -12.19 11.29
C PRO A 168 9.99 -12.20 12.58
N GLU A 169 11.33 -12.04 12.52
CA GLU A 169 12.17 -11.93 13.73
C GLU A 169 11.83 -10.68 14.58
N TYR A 170 11.20 -9.66 13.97
CA TYR A 170 10.70 -8.46 14.64
C TYR A 170 9.22 -8.56 15.03
N GLY A 171 8.56 -9.70 14.79
CA GLY A 171 7.14 -9.89 15.04
C GLY A 171 6.23 -9.22 14.01
N ILE A 172 6.76 -8.87 12.82
CA ILE A 172 6.04 -8.14 11.78
C ILE A 172 5.63 -9.10 10.66
N LYS A 173 4.35 -9.12 10.36
CA LYS A 173 3.77 -9.84 9.21
C LYS A 173 3.93 -9.01 7.94
N VAL A 174 4.19 -9.67 6.81
CA VAL A 174 4.32 -9.00 5.51
C VAL A 174 3.46 -9.72 4.48
N THR A 175 2.51 -8.99 3.89
CA THR A 175 1.56 -9.50 2.90
C THR A 175 1.63 -8.70 1.62
N GLU A 176 1.57 -9.38 0.50
CA GLU A 176 1.37 -8.78 -0.82
C GLU A 176 -0.05 -9.04 -1.31
N ILE A 177 -0.76 -8.00 -1.75
CA ILE A 177 -2.05 -8.11 -2.42
C ILE A 177 -1.87 -7.70 -3.88
N CYS A 178 -2.18 -8.62 -4.80
CA CYS A 178 -2.06 -8.46 -6.23
C CYS A 178 -3.44 -8.39 -6.89
N PRO A 179 -4.00 -7.19 -7.03
CA PRO A 179 -5.25 -7.03 -7.76
C PRO A 179 -5.06 -7.17 -9.27
N GLY A 180 -6.12 -7.63 -9.92
CA GLY A 180 -6.34 -7.43 -11.34
C GLY A 180 -6.73 -5.98 -11.66
N THR A 181 -7.67 -5.81 -12.59
CA THR A 181 -8.18 -4.49 -12.95
C THR A 181 -9.01 -3.90 -11.81
N ILE A 182 -8.69 -2.67 -11.41
CA ILE A 182 -9.46 -1.89 -10.43
C ILE A 182 -10.11 -0.72 -11.16
N ASP A 183 -11.40 -0.47 -10.89
CA ASP A 183 -12.07 0.77 -11.28
C ASP A 183 -11.54 1.92 -10.40
N THR A 184 -10.93 2.90 -11.03
CA THR A 184 -10.32 4.06 -10.35
C THR A 184 -11.21 5.30 -10.37
N GLN A 185 -12.50 5.18 -10.70
CA GLN A 185 -13.47 6.27 -10.91
C GLN A 185 -13.16 7.19 -12.11
N GLU A 186 -11.94 7.22 -12.60
CA GLU A 186 -11.54 7.97 -13.81
C GLU A 186 -11.94 7.21 -15.08
N GLU A 187 -12.02 5.88 -15.00
CA GLU A 187 -12.49 4.99 -16.08
C GLU A 187 -13.40 3.92 -15.48
N LYS A 188 -14.72 4.05 -15.68
CA LYS A 188 -15.64 2.96 -15.33
C LYS A 188 -15.42 1.78 -16.26
N ARG A 189 -15.18 0.61 -15.66
CA ARG A 189 -15.02 -0.65 -16.37
C ARG A 189 -16.00 -1.67 -15.79
N ASP A 190 -16.83 -2.28 -16.65
CA ASP A 190 -17.85 -3.24 -16.23
C ASP A 190 -17.28 -4.50 -15.57
N ILE A 191 -16.00 -4.81 -15.85
CA ILE A 191 -15.29 -5.97 -15.30
C ILE A 191 -14.03 -5.48 -14.55
N ALA A 192 -14.25 -4.96 -13.35
CA ALA A 192 -13.18 -4.47 -12.49
C ALA A 192 -13.56 -4.63 -11.02
N LEU A 193 -12.54 -4.72 -10.16
CA LEU A 193 -12.72 -4.58 -8.71
C LEU A 193 -13.01 -3.13 -8.36
N THR A 194 -13.76 -2.90 -7.30
CA THR A 194 -13.92 -1.57 -6.72
C THR A 194 -12.78 -1.25 -5.76
N ALA A 195 -12.62 0.03 -5.42
CA ALA A 195 -11.69 0.45 -4.39
C ALA A 195 -12.10 -0.11 -3.00
N GLU A 196 -13.39 -0.26 -2.77
CA GLU A 196 -13.99 -0.82 -1.56
C GLU A 196 -13.70 -2.31 -1.42
N ASP A 197 -13.74 -3.10 -2.49
CA ASP A 197 -13.35 -4.53 -2.47
C ASP A 197 -11.89 -4.68 -2.00
N MET A 198 -11.02 -3.79 -2.47
CA MET A 198 -9.62 -3.78 -2.06
C MET A 198 -9.44 -3.35 -0.60
N ALA A 199 -10.19 -2.34 -0.14
CA ALA A 199 -10.15 -1.88 1.24
C ALA A 199 -10.60 -2.97 2.21
N GLU A 200 -11.67 -3.72 1.88
CA GLU A 200 -12.12 -4.88 2.66
C GLU A 200 -11.07 -5.98 2.74
N SER A 201 -10.38 -6.27 1.63
CA SER A 201 -9.31 -7.25 1.60
C SER A 201 -8.13 -6.84 2.50
N ILE A 202 -7.76 -5.56 2.49
CA ILE A 202 -6.72 -4.99 3.36
C ILE A 202 -7.14 -5.12 4.83
N ARG A 203 -8.37 -4.73 5.16
CA ARG A 203 -8.92 -4.82 6.51
C ARG A 203 -8.94 -6.27 7.01
N TRP A 204 -9.36 -7.21 6.17
CA TRP A 204 -9.37 -8.63 6.50
C TRP A 204 -7.97 -9.14 6.84
N VAL A 205 -6.96 -8.87 5.99
CA VAL A 205 -5.56 -9.26 6.26
C VAL A 205 -5.07 -8.67 7.57
N ALA A 206 -5.34 -7.39 7.83
CA ALA A 206 -4.94 -6.71 9.06
C ALA A 206 -5.60 -7.27 10.32
N SER A 207 -6.76 -7.92 10.19
CA SER A 207 -7.52 -8.53 11.30
C SER A 207 -7.03 -9.93 11.72
N LEU A 208 -6.14 -10.55 10.94
CA LEU A 208 -5.68 -11.91 11.20
C LEU A 208 -4.84 -12.01 12.48
N PRO A 209 -4.93 -13.14 13.20
CA PRO A 209 -4.14 -13.40 14.41
C PRO A 209 -2.63 -13.21 14.15
N LYS A 210 -1.90 -12.85 15.19
CA LYS A 210 -0.44 -12.54 15.08
C LYS A 210 0.42 -13.67 14.50
N HIS A 211 0.01 -14.93 14.69
CA HIS A 211 0.73 -16.11 14.20
C HIS A 211 0.35 -16.50 12.77
N VAL A 212 -0.63 -15.80 12.16
CA VAL A 212 -1.09 -16.07 10.80
C VAL A 212 -0.56 -14.99 9.86
N ASN A 213 0.27 -15.37 8.91
CA ASN A 213 0.71 -14.51 7.82
C ASN A 213 0.17 -15.03 6.49
N ILE A 214 -0.49 -14.18 5.73
CA ILE A 214 -0.81 -14.48 4.34
C ILE A 214 0.30 -13.90 3.49
N ASN A 215 0.99 -14.75 2.75
CA ASN A 215 2.12 -14.31 1.95
C ASN A 215 1.71 -13.52 0.72
N HIS A 216 0.66 -14.00 0.04
CA HIS A 216 0.25 -13.48 -1.25
C HIS A 216 -1.23 -13.70 -1.48
N ILE A 217 -1.93 -12.68 -1.99
CA ILE A 217 -3.33 -12.75 -2.39
C ILE A 217 -3.46 -12.23 -3.81
N GLU A 218 -4.07 -13.03 -4.69
CA GLU A 218 -4.52 -12.58 -6.01
C GLU A 218 -6.02 -12.33 -5.94
N ILE A 219 -6.44 -11.13 -6.34
CA ILE A 219 -7.85 -10.74 -6.33
C ILE A 219 -8.24 -10.28 -7.72
N ASN A 220 -9.27 -10.90 -8.27
CA ASN A 220 -9.81 -10.58 -9.59
C ASN A 220 -11.33 -10.43 -9.53
N HIS A 221 -11.88 -9.63 -10.45
CA HIS A 221 -13.30 -9.73 -10.76
C HIS A 221 -13.57 -11.12 -11.35
N ILE A 222 -14.69 -11.73 -10.98
CA ILE A 222 -15.03 -13.12 -11.38
C ILE A 222 -15.02 -13.36 -12.90
N LEU A 223 -15.27 -12.31 -13.69
CA LEU A 223 -15.29 -12.37 -15.15
C LEU A 223 -13.95 -11.99 -15.81
N SER A 224 -12.94 -11.57 -15.08
CA SER A 224 -11.67 -11.09 -15.62
C SER A 224 -10.70 -12.20 -16.06
N GLY A 225 -11.06 -13.43 -15.90
CA GLY A 225 -10.23 -14.61 -16.26
C GLY A 225 -10.63 -15.31 -17.56
N LYS A 226 -11.37 -14.65 -18.45
CA LYS A 226 -11.81 -15.22 -19.74
C LYS A 226 -11.04 -14.61 -20.89
#